data_e8474cb82c7d861a069635bae102ed80
#
_entry.id   e8474cb82c7d861a069635bae102ed80
#
_cell.length_a   1.000
_cell.length_b   1.000
_cell.length_c   1.000
_cell.angle_alpha   90.00
_cell.angle_beta   90.00
_cell.angle_gamma   90.00
#
_symmetry.space_group_name_H-M   'P 1'
#
loop_
_entity.id
_entity.type
_entity.pdbx_description
1 polymer ?
#
loop_
_entity_poly.entity_id
_entity_poly.type
_entity_poly.pdbx_seq_one_letter_code
_entity_poly.pdbx_strand_id
1 'polypeptide(L)'
;MNKKVFLLFLLLSASLVVCGQDSQTGYNFLRLPVSAHAAALGGENITVIEDDASLVFHNPALLSSVSDKTLCLDFMTYMEGAVTAGASYSWIGFDRATWGVSAQYMDYGSMTETDAAGDITGEFSARDIAVAGTFSYELSSRFVGGITARFVTSYIGDYSSMAMSVDLGLNYFDPDHDWSVSLVARNLGGELKSYEDEYVKMPFNLQAGVSKRLMNGPLRVSLTATDLTHWDYDAVQHLVAGLDIILSPQIYLAAGYNFRRAEEMKIQSSDDDDDSSHWAGVSLGAGLQLERFKLHVAYARYHVSSYSLVFNTAYCF
;
A
#
# COMPACT_ATOMS: atom_id res chain seq x y z
N MET A 1 15.29 9.01 33.34
CA MET A 1 14.17 9.15 32.40
C MET A 1 13.25 10.24 32.93
N ASN A 2 13.06 11.31 32.17
CA ASN A 2 12.39 12.54 32.64
C ASN A 2 10.90 12.26 32.89
N LYS A 3 10.38 12.51 34.10
CA LYS A 3 8.96 12.25 34.48
C LYS A 3 7.96 12.86 33.50
N LYS A 4 8.31 13.97 32.82
CA LYS A 4 7.49 14.60 31.79
C LYS A 4 7.41 13.78 30.49
N VAL A 5 8.48 13.07 30.11
CA VAL A 5 8.51 12.19 28.92
C VAL A 5 7.71 10.92 29.19
N PHE A 6 7.79 10.38 30.41
CA PHE A 6 6.99 9.23 30.82
C PHE A 6 5.49 9.56 30.88
N LEU A 7 5.12 10.76 31.38
CA LEU A 7 3.73 11.19 31.41
C LEU A 7 3.17 11.46 30.02
N LEU A 8 3.99 11.98 29.09
CA LEU A 8 3.61 12.16 27.67
C LEU A 8 3.39 10.81 26.98
N PHE A 9 4.23 9.84 27.27
CA PHE A 9 4.08 8.46 26.74
C PHE A 9 2.83 7.77 27.31
N LEU A 10 2.52 8.00 28.60
CA LEU A 10 1.32 7.47 29.24
C LEU A 10 0.03 8.14 28.72
N LEU A 11 0.06 9.44 28.42
CA LEU A 11 -1.05 10.17 27.80
C LEU A 11 -1.26 9.76 26.34
N LEU A 12 -0.20 9.47 25.59
CA LEU A 12 -0.30 8.92 24.22
C LEU A 12 -0.87 7.49 24.22
N SER A 13 -0.55 6.67 25.22
CA SER A 13 -1.07 5.31 25.33
C SER A 13 -2.51 5.22 25.81
N ALA A 14 -3.01 6.23 26.54
CA ALA A 14 -4.39 6.27 27.03
C ALA A 14 -5.42 6.67 25.96
N SER A 15 -5.00 7.26 24.85
CA SER A 15 -5.89 7.67 23.75
C SER A 15 -6.13 6.55 22.70
N LEU A 16 -5.56 5.35 22.87
CA LEU A 16 -5.67 4.25 21.90
C LEU A 16 -6.81 3.26 22.19
N VAL A 17 -7.66 3.52 23.17
CA VAL A 17 -8.85 2.70 23.39
C VAL A 17 -10.02 3.31 22.62
N VAL A 18 -10.01 3.16 21.31
CA VAL A 18 -11.22 3.33 20.49
C VAL A 18 -11.75 1.94 20.19
N CYS A 19 -12.79 1.53 20.90
CA CYS A 19 -13.62 0.40 20.50
C CYS A 19 -14.31 0.77 19.19
N GLY A 20 -13.76 0.33 18.06
CA GLY A 20 -14.38 0.47 16.74
C GLY A 20 -15.35 -0.68 16.53
N GLN A 21 -16.62 -0.39 16.40
CA GLN A 21 -17.53 -1.26 15.64
C GLN A 21 -17.03 -1.31 14.18
N ASP A 22 -17.28 -2.42 13.51
CA ASP A 22 -17.01 -2.67 12.09
C ASP A 22 -17.57 -1.51 11.24
N SER A 23 -16.78 -0.47 11.08
CA SER A 23 -17.19 0.71 10.33
C SER A 23 -16.71 0.55 8.91
N GLN A 24 -17.64 0.48 7.96
CA GLN A 24 -17.32 0.58 6.54
C GLN A 24 -16.46 1.82 6.31
N THR A 25 -15.27 1.59 5.76
CA THR A 25 -14.38 2.67 5.35
C THR A 25 -14.66 3.02 3.90
N GLY A 26 -14.63 4.33 3.57
CA GLY A 26 -14.61 4.80 2.18
C GLY A 26 -13.20 4.75 1.59
N TYR A 27 -13.11 5.12 0.31
CA TYR A 27 -11.82 5.28 -0.41
C TYR A 27 -10.90 4.05 -0.35
N ASN A 28 -11.49 2.84 -0.41
CA ASN A 28 -10.74 1.58 -0.24
C ASN A 28 -9.73 1.29 -1.35
N PHE A 29 -9.80 1.99 -2.48
CA PHE A 29 -8.77 1.93 -3.52
C PHE A 29 -7.38 2.34 -3.00
N LEU A 30 -7.30 3.14 -1.92
CA LEU A 30 -6.04 3.49 -1.24
C LEU A 30 -5.38 2.32 -0.50
N ARG A 31 -6.09 1.20 -0.32
CA ARG A 31 -5.55 -0.05 0.24
C ARG A 31 -4.92 -0.94 -0.83
N LEU A 32 -5.24 -0.72 -2.12
CA LEU A 32 -4.67 -1.50 -3.20
C LEU A 32 -3.18 -1.17 -3.36
N PRO A 33 -2.32 -2.17 -3.60
CA PRO A 33 -0.91 -1.92 -3.81
C PRO A 33 -0.68 -1.25 -5.16
N VAL A 34 0.10 -0.19 -5.16
CA VAL A 34 0.55 0.49 -6.38
C VAL A 34 1.88 -0.10 -6.85
N SER A 35 2.79 -0.41 -5.91
CA SER A 35 4.06 -1.07 -6.24
C SER A 35 3.87 -2.53 -6.59
N ALA A 36 4.33 -2.94 -7.78
CA ALA A 36 4.37 -4.35 -8.18
C ALA A 36 5.32 -5.17 -7.28
N HIS A 37 6.42 -4.59 -6.81
CA HIS A 37 7.30 -5.26 -5.87
C HIS A 37 6.60 -5.52 -4.53
N ALA A 38 5.95 -4.50 -3.95
CA ALA A 38 5.17 -4.69 -2.74
C ALA A 38 4.00 -5.67 -2.95
N ALA A 39 3.32 -5.62 -4.12
CA ALA A 39 2.27 -6.56 -4.50
C ALA A 39 2.77 -8.00 -4.52
N ALA A 40 3.97 -8.24 -5.09
CA ALA A 40 4.62 -9.54 -5.12
C ALA A 40 4.97 -10.08 -3.72
N LEU A 41 5.28 -9.18 -2.78
CA LEU A 41 5.58 -9.50 -1.38
C LEU A 41 4.35 -9.56 -0.47
N GLY A 42 3.15 -9.78 -1.03
CA GLY A 42 1.91 -9.93 -0.28
C GLY A 42 1.02 -8.69 -0.25
N GLY A 43 1.44 -7.56 -0.84
CA GLY A 43 0.65 -6.34 -1.01
C GLY A 43 0.91 -5.23 0.01
N GLU A 44 1.57 -5.52 1.13
CA GLU A 44 1.70 -4.59 2.26
C GLU A 44 3.16 -4.39 2.72
N ASN A 45 4.13 -4.60 1.83
CA ASN A 45 5.54 -4.40 2.20
C ASN A 45 5.88 -2.91 2.34
N ILE A 46 6.53 -2.54 3.46
CA ILE A 46 6.92 -1.17 3.81
C ILE A 46 8.42 -1.02 4.11
N THR A 47 9.21 -2.08 3.90
CA THR A 47 10.60 -2.17 4.39
C THR A 47 11.64 -2.35 3.29
N VAL A 48 11.22 -2.67 2.07
CA VAL A 48 12.13 -2.88 0.94
C VAL A 48 12.76 -1.55 0.53
N ILE A 49 14.07 -1.44 0.69
CA ILE A 49 14.86 -0.27 0.30
C ILE A 49 15.46 -0.57 -1.07
N GLU A 50 14.90 0.03 -2.10
CA GLU A 50 15.34 -0.10 -3.48
C GLU A 50 15.10 1.21 -4.23
N ASP A 51 15.76 1.34 -5.37
CA ASP A 51 15.54 2.46 -6.29
C ASP A 51 14.24 2.23 -7.10
N ASP A 52 13.11 2.23 -6.39
CA ASP A 52 11.77 2.03 -6.94
C ASP A 52 10.82 3.12 -6.42
N ALA A 53 10.45 4.06 -7.30
CA ALA A 53 9.60 5.19 -6.94
C ALA A 53 8.17 4.78 -6.59
N SER A 54 7.70 3.59 -7.01
CA SER A 54 6.37 3.09 -6.66
C SER A 54 6.22 2.74 -5.17
N LEU A 55 7.32 2.46 -4.46
CA LEU A 55 7.32 2.15 -3.03
C LEU A 55 6.88 3.35 -2.16
N VAL A 56 6.92 4.58 -2.68
CA VAL A 56 6.45 5.78 -1.98
C VAL A 56 4.98 5.71 -1.58
N PHE A 57 4.17 4.98 -2.32
CA PHE A 57 2.75 4.77 -2.00
C PHE A 57 2.55 3.86 -0.77
N HIS A 58 3.58 3.10 -0.37
CA HIS A 58 3.55 2.21 0.79
C HIS A 58 4.21 2.83 2.02
N ASN A 59 5.34 3.52 1.84
CA ASN A 59 6.08 4.16 2.92
C ASN A 59 6.79 5.41 2.37
N PRO A 60 6.40 6.62 2.79
CA PRO A 60 7.03 7.86 2.32
C PRO A 60 8.52 7.98 2.67
N ALA A 61 9.01 7.29 3.70
CA ALA A 61 10.43 7.29 4.04
C ALA A 61 11.30 6.60 2.97
N LEU A 62 10.73 5.66 2.18
CA LEU A 62 11.48 4.95 1.14
C LEU A 62 11.80 5.83 -0.09
N LEU A 63 11.17 7.00 -0.20
CA LEU A 63 11.46 7.94 -1.28
C LEU A 63 12.93 8.39 -1.30
N SER A 64 13.62 8.42 -0.16
CA SER A 64 15.05 8.80 -0.08
C SER A 64 16.00 7.85 -0.81
N SER A 65 15.56 6.61 -1.08
CA SER A 65 16.37 5.62 -1.83
C SER A 65 16.18 5.68 -3.34
N VAL A 66 15.30 6.54 -3.82
CA VAL A 66 15.00 6.68 -5.25
C VAL A 66 16.00 7.63 -5.91
N SER A 67 16.47 7.25 -7.08
CA SER A 67 17.36 8.06 -7.93
C SER A 67 16.75 9.43 -8.27
N ASP A 68 17.61 10.44 -8.43
CA ASP A 68 17.17 11.78 -8.81
C ASP A 68 16.41 11.79 -10.15
N LYS A 69 15.36 12.59 -10.23
CA LYS A 69 14.54 12.79 -11.44
C LYS A 69 13.98 11.48 -12.01
N THR A 70 13.38 10.66 -11.17
CA THR A 70 12.74 9.42 -11.57
C THR A 70 11.25 9.62 -11.82
N LEU A 71 10.79 9.24 -13.00
CA LEU A 71 9.36 9.11 -13.35
C LEU A 71 8.97 7.64 -13.28
N CYS A 72 7.91 7.32 -12.55
CA CYS A 72 7.32 5.98 -12.50
C CYS A 72 5.86 6.04 -12.99
N LEU A 73 5.48 5.03 -13.76
CA LEU A 73 4.11 4.79 -14.20
C LEU A 73 3.67 3.42 -13.70
N ASP A 74 2.46 3.36 -13.17
CA ASP A 74 1.90 2.22 -12.49
C ASP A 74 0.57 1.84 -13.11
N PHE A 75 0.29 0.56 -13.23
CA PHE A 75 -0.96 0.04 -13.75
C PHE A 75 -1.32 -1.28 -13.06
N MET A 76 -2.58 -1.43 -12.71
CA MET A 76 -3.10 -2.67 -12.12
C MET A 76 -4.48 -3.00 -12.69
N THR A 77 -4.68 -4.25 -13.07
CA THR A 77 -6.02 -4.79 -13.34
C THR A 77 -6.67 -5.22 -12.02
N TYR A 78 -7.95 -4.92 -11.87
CA TYR A 78 -8.71 -5.29 -10.69
C TYR A 78 -9.93 -6.14 -11.08
N MET A 79 -10.97 -6.23 -10.24
CA MET A 79 -12.15 -7.05 -10.49
C MET A 79 -13.01 -6.47 -11.63
N GLU A 80 -13.68 -7.35 -12.40
CA GLU A 80 -14.74 -7.02 -13.38
C GLU A 80 -14.40 -5.91 -14.39
N GLY A 81 -13.13 -5.83 -14.79
CA GLY A 81 -12.66 -4.81 -15.73
C GLY A 81 -12.27 -3.48 -15.09
N ALA A 82 -12.44 -3.32 -13.77
CA ALA A 82 -11.90 -2.17 -13.08
C ALA A 82 -10.37 -2.13 -13.19
N VAL A 83 -9.82 -0.94 -13.31
CA VAL A 83 -8.37 -0.72 -13.45
C VAL A 83 -7.91 0.42 -12.56
N THR A 84 -6.67 0.35 -12.09
CA THR A 84 -6.00 1.48 -11.46
C THR A 84 -4.76 1.85 -12.27
N ALA A 85 -4.51 3.14 -12.38
CA ALA A 85 -3.32 3.71 -12.96
C ALA A 85 -2.71 4.72 -11.99
N GLY A 86 -1.39 4.78 -11.96
CA GLY A 86 -0.64 5.72 -11.12
C GLY A 86 0.51 6.34 -11.89
N ALA A 87 0.94 7.48 -11.41
CA ALA A 87 2.17 8.13 -11.84
C ALA A 87 2.84 8.79 -10.64
N SER A 88 4.16 8.71 -10.56
CA SER A 88 4.93 9.44 -9.56
C SER A 88 6.20 10.02 -10.19
N TYR A 89 6.58 11.20 -9.71
CA TYR A 89 7.83 11.84 -10.08
C TYR A 89 8.57 12.28 -8.82
N SER A 90 9.85 11.90 -8.73
CA SER A 90 10.71 12.22 -7.58
C SER A 90 11.95 12.98 -8.02
N TRP A 91 12.44 13.85 -7.12
CA TRP A 91 13.70 14.59 -7.32
C TRP A 91 14.38 14.86 -5.97
N ILE A 92 15.70 14.91 -6.00
CA ILE A 92 16.52 15.34 -4.86
C ILE A 92 16.50 16.87 -4.81
N GLY A 93 15.93 17.44 -3.75
CA GLY A 93 15.76 18.90 -3.64
C GLY A 93 16.98 19.61 -3.10
N PHE A 94 17.45 19.19 -1.96
CA PHE A 94 18.66 19.70 -1.28
C PHE A 94 19.22 18.58 -0.41
N ASP A 95 20.37 18.85 0.21
CA ASP A 95 21.11 17.87 0.98
C ASP A 95 20.22 17.06 1.91
N ARG A 96 20.20 15.70 1.75
CA ARG A 96 19.43 14.73 2.55
C ARG A 96 17.89 14.79 2.39
N ALA A 97 17.36 15.55 1.43
CA ALA A 97 15.92 15.72 1.23
C ALA A 97 15.51 15.31 -0.18
N THR A 98 14.51 14.44 -0.27
CA THR A 98 13.90 14.00 -1.53
C THR A 98 12.42 14.38 -1.53
N TRP A 99 11.98 14.93 -2.65
CA TRP A 99 10.60 15.34 -2.90
C TRP A 99 9.96 14.42 -3.93
N GLY A 100 8.67 14.26 -3.83
CA GLY A 100 7.89 13.53 -4.82
C GLY A 100 6.49 14.10 -4.97
N VAL A 101 5.96 13.95 -6.17
CA VAL A 101 4.54 14.18 -6.46
C VAL A 101 3.98 12.92 -7.08
N SER A 102 2.75 12.58 -6.77
CA SER A 102 2.12 11.38 -7.31
C SER A 102 0.62 11.60 -7.56
N ALA A 103 0.09 10.82 -8.48
CA ALA A 103 -1.34 10.73 -8.74
C ALA A 103 -1.72 9.26 -8.90
N GLN A 104 -2.91 8.92 -8.44
CA GLN A 104 -3.52 7.60 -8.59
C GLN A 104 -4.95 7.78 -9.08
N TYR A 105 -5.34 6.96 -10.04
CA TYR A 105 -6.66 6.92 -10.64
C TYR A 105 -7.22 5.50 -10.55
N MET A 106 -8.45 5.36 -10.12
CA MET A 106 -9.21 4.12 -10.14
C MET A 106 -10.45 4.32 -11.00
N ASP A 107 -10.64 3.43 -11.96
CA ASP A 107 -11.84 3.34 -12.79
C ASP A 107 -12.54 2.03 -12.47
N TYR A 108 -13.79 2.12 -12.06
CA TYR A 108 -14.62 0.95 -11.74
C TYR A 108 -15.42 0.44 -12.95
N GLY A 109 -15.30 1.11 -14.12
CA GLY A 109 -16.06 0.77 -15.32
C GLY A 109 -17.49 1.31 -15.29
N SER A 110 -18.30 0.78 -16.20
CA SER A 110 -19.74 1.10 -16.28
C SER A 110 -20.55 0.09 -15.47
N MET A 111 -21.51 0.58 -14.71
CA MET A 111 -22.43 -0.21 -13.87
C MET A 111 -23.85 0.02 -14.34
N THR A 112 -24.68 -1.03 -14.34
CA THR A 112 -26.10 -0.94 -14.70
C THR A 112 -26.88 -0.26 -13.58
N GLU A 113 -27.63 0.78 -13.91
CA GLU A 113 -28.57 1.42 -13.01
C GLU A 113 -29.93 0.71 -13.08
N THR A 114 -30.52 0.40 -11.92
CA THR A 114 -31.83 -0.23 -11.82
C THR A 114 -32.73 0.54 -10.86
N ASP A 115 -34.02 0.54 -11.12
CA ASP A 115 -35.01 1.07 -10.18
C ASP A 115 -35.34 0.06 -9.04
N ALA A 116 -36.22 0.47 -8.12
CA ALA A 116 -36.65 -0.38 -7.00
C ALA A 116 -37.44 -1.64 -7.43
N ALA A 117 -37.93 -1.71 -8.66
CA ALA A 117 -38.60 -2.87 -9.24
C ALA A 117 -37.58 -3.83 -9.94
N GLY A 118 -36.34 -3.40 -10.12
CA GLY A 118 -35.29 -4.14 -10.80
C GLY A 118 -35.21 -3.89 -12.30
N ASP A 119 -35.99 -2.93 -12.82
CA ASP A 119 -35.94 -2.54 -14.22
C ASP A 119 -34.71 -1.68 -14.48
N ILE A 120 -34.01 -1.93 -15.62
CA ILE A 120 -32.84 -1.17 -16.02
C ILE A 120 -33.28 0.24 -16.42
N THR A 121 -32.73 1.25 -15.74
CA THR A 121 -33.04 2.67 -15.98
C THR A 121 -31.89 3.39 -16.74
N GLY A 122 -30.66 2.84 -16.67
CA GLY A 122 -29.51 3.45 -17.32
C GLY A 122 -28.20 2.76 -16.99
N GLU A 123 -27.11 3.52 -17.18
CA GLU A 123 -25.75 3.14 -16.77
C GLU A 123 -25.10 4.31 -16.06
N PHE A 124 -24.28 4.03 -15.07
CA PHE A 124 -23.45 5.01 -14.39
C PHE A 124 -22.00 4.51 -14.26
N SER A 125 -21.07 5.40 -13.99
CA SER A 125 -19.68 5.06 -13.74
C SER A 125 -19.24 5.56 -12.38
N ALA A 126 -18.24 4.88 -11.79
CA ALA A 126 -17.57 5.33 -10.58
C ALA A 126 -16.06 5.44 -10.82
N ARG A 127 -15.44 6.43 -10.20
CA ARG A 127 -14.01 6.67 -10.31
C ARG A 127 -13.47 7.41 -9.09
N ASP A 128 -12.24 7.07 -8.71
CA ASP A 128 -11.50 7.73 -7.65
C ASP A 128 -10.21 8.34 -8.20
N ILE A 129 -9.86 9.52 -7.69
CA ILE A 129 -8.64 10.24 -8.06
C ILE A 129 -7.97 10.67 -6.77
N ALA A 130 -6.69 10.35 -6.61
CA ALA A 130 -5.86 10.86 -5.52
C ALA A 130 -4.65 11.57 -6.09
N VAL A 131 -4.32 12.73 -5.54
CA VAL A 131 -3.07 13.46 -5.83
C VAL A 131 -2.33 13.68 -4.52
N ALA A 132 -1.01 13.54 -4.52
CA ALA A 132 -0.22 13.62 -3.31
C ALA A 132 1.13 14.30 -3.55
N GLY A 133 1.60 14.99 -2.49
CA GLY A 133 2.97 15.47 -2.36
C GLY A 133 3.67 14.72 -1.24
N THR A 134 4.88 14.24 -1.49
CA THR A 134 5.69 13.48 -0.54
C THR A 134 7.01 14.20 -0.28
N PHE A 135 7.41 14.20 0.97
CA PHE A 135 8.69 14.69 1.43
C PHE A 135 9.37 13.62 2.29
N SER A 136 10.61 13.29 1.96
CA SER A 136 11.46 12.37 2.73
C SER A 136 12.74 13.07 3.14
N TYR A 137 13.21 12.78 4.35
CA TYR A 137 14.42 13.38 4.90
C TYR A 137 15.25 12.35 5.68
N GLU A 138 16.55 12.31 5.37
CA GLU A 138 17.51 11.49 6.10
C GLU A 138 17.84 12.14 7.46
N LEU A 139 17.18 11.69 8.52
CA LEU A 139 17.38 12.18 9.89
C LEU A 139 18.79 11.86 10.41
N SER A 140 19.32 10.71 10.00
CA SER A 140 20.70 10.27 10.29
C SER A 140 21.15 9.28 9.21
N SER A 141 22.40 8.78 9.31
CA SER A 141 22.92 7.75 8.40
C SER A 141 22.13 6.42 8.39
N ARG A 142 21.24 6.19 9.37
CA ARG A 142 20.45 4.96 9.51
C ARG A 142 18.95 5.20 9.61
N PHE A 143 18.51 6.45 9.83
CA PHE A 143 17.11 6.79 10.00
C PHE A 143 16.63 7.75 8.93
N VAL A 144 15.52 7.40 8.32
CA VAL A 144 14.82 8.24 7.35
C VAL A 144 13.38 8.44 7.79
N GLY A 145 12.91 9.68 7.77
CA GLY A 145 11.51 10.04 7.99
C GLY A 145 10.86 10.48 6.69
N GLY A 146 9.58 10.23 6.55
CA GLY A 146 8.81 10.69 5.39
C GLY A 146 7.39 11.09 5.76
N ILE A 147 6.85 12.01 4.99
CA ILE A 147 5.45 12.45 5.09
C ILE A 147 4.87 12.60 3.69
N THR A 148 3.63 12.11 3.52
CA THR A 148 2.83 12.34 2.31
C THR A 148 1.56 13.08 2.70
N ALA A 149 1.22 14.16 2.00
CA ALA A 149 -0.09 14.80 2.07
C ALA A 149 -0.86 14.45 0.80
N ARG A 150 -2.10 13.95 0.97
CA ARG A 150 -2.93 13.44 -0.12
C ARG A 150 -4.29 14.11 -0.13
N PHE A 151 -4.74 14.50 -1.31
CA PHE A 151 -6.11 14.92 -1.58
C PHE A 151 -6.79 13.88 -2.46
N VAL A 152 -8.01 13.51 -2.10
CA VAL A 152 -8.81 12.49 -2.79
C VAL A 152 -10.12 13.10 -3.23
N THR A 153 -10.54 12.81 -4.45
CA THR A 153 -11.89 13.08 -4.95
C THR A 153 -12.46 11.81 -5.54
N SER A 154 -13.71 11.55 -5.25
CA SER A 154 -14.43 10.34 -5.66
C SER A 154 -15.75 10.72 -6.30
N TYR A 155 -16.13 10.01 -7.36
CA TYR A 155 -17.33 10.23 -8.14
C TYR A 155 -18.09 8.93 -8.31
N ILE A 156 -19.41 8.96 -8.10
CA ILE A 156 -20.34 7.85 -8.33
C ILE A 156 -21.55 8.44 -9.04
N GLY A 157 -21.68 8.21 -10.35
CA GLY A 157 -22.70 8.89 -11.15
C GLY A 157 -22.58 10.40 -11.02
N ASP A 158 -23.66 11.04 -10.54
CA ASP A 158 -23.75 12.50 -10.32
C ASP A 158 -23.23 12.94 -8.94
N TYR A 159 -22.92 12.00 -8.05
CA TYR A 159 -22.45 12.28 -6.69
C TYR A 159 -20.93 12.44 -6.64
N SER A 160 -20.45 13.28 -5.74
CA SER A 160 -19.02 13.47 -5.53
C SER A 160 -18.67 13.65 -4.06
N SER A 161 -17.57 13.06 -3.64
CA SER A 161 -17.00 13.26 -2.31
C SER A 161 -15.54 13.73 -2.40
N MET A 162 -15.04 14.30 -1.31
CA MET A 162 -13.66 14.79 -1.19
C MET A 162 -13.11 14.44 0.18
N ALA A 163 -11.84 14.04 0.22
CA ALA A 163 -11.14 13.73 1.46
C ALA A 163 -9.69 14.23 1.43
N MET A 164 -9.12 14.39 2.62
CA MET A 164 -7.68 14.63 2.78
C MET A 164 -7.09 13.63 3.76
N SER A 165 -5.87 13.20 3.49
CA SER A 165 -5.12 12.33 4.40
C SER A 165 -3.64 12.65 4.41
N VAL A 166 -2.98 12.18 5.47
CA VAL A 166 -1.53 12.24 5.66
C VAL A 166 -1.02 10.84 5.93
N ASP A 167 0.09 10.47 5.29
CA ASP A 167 0.85 9.28 5.63
C ASP A 167 2.15 9.71 6.33
N LEU A 168 2.52 8.99 7.39
CA LEU A 168 3.76 9.19 8.12
C LEU A 168 4.57 7.90 8.05
N GLY A 169 5.84 8.00 7.67
CA GLY A 169 6.75 6.87 7.58
C GLY A 169 8.05 7.13 8.32
N LEU A 170 8.54 6.09 8.97
CA LEU A 170 9.87 6.04 9.55
C LEU A 170 10.53 4.74 9.13
N ASN A 171 11.76 4.82 8.65
CA ASN A 171 12.57 3.65 8.31
C ASN A 171 13.91 3.72 9.04
N TYR A 172 14.30 2.61 9.61
CA TYR A 172 15.65 2.34 10.11
C TYR A 172 16.32 1.31 9.21
N PHE A 173 17.51 1.63 8.72
CA PHE A 173 18.32 0.72 7.93
C PHE A 173 19.72 0.55 8.53
N ASP A 174 20.10 -0.70 8.72
CA ASP A 174 21.46 -1.08 9.13
C ASP A 174 22.19 -1.75 7.96
N PRO A 175 23.06 -1.03 7.24
CA PRO A 175 23.78 -1.56 6.07
C PRO A 175 24.82 -2.61 6.45
N ASP A 176 25.28 -2.65 7.71
CA ASP A 176 26.31 -3.61 8.16
C ASP A 176 25.72 -5.02 8.30
N HIS A 177 24.43 -5.12 8.58
CA HIS A 177 23.73 -6.39 8.81
C HIS A 177 22.53 -6.61 7.86
N ASP A 178 22.30 -5.70 6.92
CA ASP A 178 21.17 -5.72 5.96
C ASP A 178 19.80 -5.83 6.63
N TRP A 179 19.59 -5.10 7.74
CA TRP A 179 18.30 -4.97 8.39
C TRP A 179 17.60 -3.69 7.97
N SER A 180 16.34 -3.80 7.63
CA SER A 180 15.43 -2.68 7.48
C SER A 180 14.21 -2.85 8.39
N VAL A 181 13.88 -1.82 9.16
CA VAL A 181 12.71 -1.80 10.05
C VAL A 181 11.92 -0.54 9.78
N SER A 182 10.62 -0.66 9.58
CA SER A 182 9.74 0.48 9.30
C SER A 182 8.53 0.52 10.21
N LEU A 183 8.08 1.74 10.48
CA LEU A 183 6.79 2.04 11.09
C LEU A 183 6.08 3.06 10.21
N VAL A 184 4.84 2.77 9.83
CA VAL A 184 4.05 3.61 8.91
C VAL A 184 2.64 3.76 9.43
N ALA A 185 2.13 5.00 9.45
CA ALA A 185 0.73 5.32 9.64
C ALA A 185 0.19 5.88 8.32
N ARG A 186 -0.72 5.14 7.67
CA ARG A 186 -1.29 5.50 6.36
C ARG A 186 -2.71 6.03 6.52
N ASN A 187 -3.07 6.94 5.63
CA ASN A 187 -4.42 7.47 5.48
C ASN A 187 -4.98 8.12 6.77
N LEU A 188 -4.12 8.79 7.55
CA LEU A 188 -4.54 9.62 8.67
C LEU A 188 -5.30 10.83 8.13
N GLY A 189 -6.63 10.87 8.26
CA GLY A 189 -7.40 11.97 7.71
C GLY A 189 -8.89 11.78 7.82
N GLY A 190 -9.61 12.51 7.00
CA GLY A 190 -11.06 12.48 6.99
C GLY A 190 -11.65 13.03 5.70
N GLU A 191 -12.92 12.81 5.54
CA GLU A 191 -13.72 13.33 4.45
C GLU A 191 -14.03 14.81 4.69
N LEU A 192 -13.88 15.63 3.67
CA LEU A 192 -14.18 17.06 3.67
C LEU A 192 -15.59 17.34 3.14
N LYS A 193 -16.02 16.53 2.19
CA LYS A 193 -17.35 16.55 1.56
C LYS A 193 -17.80 15.14 1.35
N SER A 194 -18.94 14.75 1.94
CA SER A 194 -19.59 13.47 1.71
C SER A 194 -20.40 13.45 0.41
N TYR A 195 -20.74 12.27 -0.07
CA TYR A 195 -21.65 12.10 -1.21
C TYR A 195 -23.07 12.61 -0.87
N GLU A 196 -23.50 12.30 0.34
CA GLU A 196 -24.75 12.72 0.96
C GLU A 196 -24.47 13.31 2.35
N ASP A 197 -25.37 13.12 3.31
CA ASP A 197 -25.25 13.71 4.65
C ASP A 197 -24.36 12.90 5.61
N GLU A 198 -23.96 11.67 5.27
CA GLU A 198 -23.16 10.80 6.11
C GLU A 198 -21.69 10.76 5.68
N TYR A 199 -20.78 11.03 6.64
CA TYR A 199 -19.33 10.98 6.43
C TYR A 199 -18.81 9.57 6.63
N VAL A 200 -17.98 9.10 5.69
CA VAL A 200 -17.29 7.81 5.78
C VAL A 200 -15.88 7.98 6.35
N LYS A 201 -15.42 6.96 7.07
CA LYS A 201 -14.07 6.97 7.65
C LYS A 201 -13.03 6.66 6.58
N MET A 202 -11.88 7.32 6.68
CA MET A 202 -10.70 6.97 5.87
C MET A 202 -10.17 5.58 6.25
N PRO A 203 -9.58 4.83 5.30
CA PRO A 203 -9.02 3.50 5.56
C PRO A 203 -7.67 3.60 6.28
N PHE A 204 -7.69 4.12 7.52
CA PHE A 204 -6.50 4.25 8.35
C PHE A 204 -5.84 2.88 8.57
N ASN A 205 -4.51 2.85 8.46
CA ASN A 205 -3.73 1.64 8.64
C ASN A 205 -2.40 1.95 9.33
N LEU A 206 -2.19 1.43 10.53
CA LEU A 206 -0.91 1.45 11.23
C LEU A 206 -0.18 0.14 10.95
N GLN A 207 1.05 0.26 10.44
CA GLN A 207 1.85 -0.87 9.98
C GLN A 207 3.23 -0.85 10.62
N ALA A 208 3.76 -2.03 10.94
CA ALA A 208 5.15 -2.23 11.35
C ALA A 208 5.76 -3.37 10.53
N GLY A 209 6.96 -3.18 10.04
CA GLY A 209 7.61 -4.17 9.19
C GLY A 209 9.08 -4.33 9.47
N VAL A 210 9.60 -5.50 9.13
CA VAL A 210 11.02 -5.82 9.17
C VAL A 210 11.40 -6.62 7.94
N SER A 211 12.56 -6.34 7.39
CA SER A 211 13.18 -7.17 6.36
C SER A 211 14.66 -7.37 6.65
N LYS A 212 15.17 -8.50 6.17
CA LYS A 212 16.56 -8.87 6.30
C LYS A 212 17.04 -9.66 5.11
N ARG A 213 18.21 -9.29 4.58
CA ARG A 213 18.94 -10.12 3.63
C ARG A 213 19.72 -11.20 4.39
N LEU A 214 19.54 -12.46 4.00
CA LEU A 214 20.11 -13.59 4.72
C LEU A 214 21.54 -13.86 4.25
N MET A 215 22.51 -13.87 5.19
CA MET A 215 23.90 -14.31 5.01
C MET A 215 24.63 -13.64 3.81
N ASN A 216 24.32 -12.39 3.48
CA ASN A 216 24.78 -11.72 2.25
C ASN A 216 24.51 -12.54 0.97
N GLY A 217 23.55 -13.45 1.06
CA GLY A 217 23.10 -14.34 -0.03
C GLY A 217 22.04 -13.68 -0.93
N PRO A 218 21.48 -14.45 -1.83
CA PRO A 218 20.45 -13.97 -2.74
C PRO A 218 19.06 -13.82 -2.11
N LEU A 219 18.88 -14.22 -0.84
CA LEU A 219 17.58 -14.26 -0.20
C LEU A 219 17.37 -13.07 0.72
N ARG A 220 16.23 -12.37 0.57
CA ARG A 220 15.74 -11.37 1.51
C ARG A 220 14.35 -11.81 1.99
N VAL A 221 14.15 -11.88 3.28
CA VAL A 221 12.86 -12.16 3.90
C VAL A 221 12.27 -10.89 4.48
N SER A 222 10.96 -10.76 4.43
CA SER A 222 10.23 -9.64 5.04
C SER A 222 9.01 -10.14 5.80
N LEU A 223 8.65 -9.42 6.84
CA LEU A 223 7.44 -9.62 7.63
C LEU A 223 6.86 -8.24 7.94
N THR A 224 5.60 -8.05 7.58
CA THR A 224 4.86 -6.82 7.86
C THR A 224 3.61 -7.16 8.67
N ALA A 225 3.40 -6.44 9.77
CA ALA A 225 2.17 -6.45 10.54
C ALA A 225 1.33 -5.23 10.15
N THR A 226 0.07 -5.44 9.80
CA THR A 226 -0.85 -4.44 9.25
C THR A 226 -2.07 -4.28 10.16
N ASP A 227 -2.80 -3.18 10.00
CA ASP A 227 -4.04 -2.87 10.75
C ASP A 227 -3.87 -2.99 12.27
N LEU A 228 -2.73 -2.53 12.81
CA LEU A 228 -2.36 -2.69 14.22
C LEU A 228 -3.28 -1.96 15.21
N THR A 229 -4.24 -1.20 14.73
CA THR A 229 -5.26 -0.51 15.54
C THR A 229 -6.61 -1.22 15.57
N HIS A 230 -6.79 -2.27 14.76
CA HIS A 230 -8.03 -3.04 14.66
C HIS A 230 -7.72 -4.50 15.00
N TRP A 231 -8.13 -4.96 16.17
CA TRP A 231 -7.83 -6.30 16.69
C TRP A 231 -9.08 -7.21 16.67
N ASP A 232 -10.01 -6.95 15.76
CA ASP A 232 -11.22 -7.76 15.57
C ASP A 232 -10.93 -9.06 14.79
N TYR A 233 -9.70 -9.18 14.25
CA TYR A 233 -9.21 -10.34 13.50
C TYR A 233 -8.21 -11.15 14.33
N ASP A 234 -8.01 -12.42 13.96
CA ASP A 234 -6.96 -13.24 14.55
C ASP A 234 -5.58 -12.61 14.31
N ALA A 235 -4.69 -12.73 15.30
CA ALA A 235 -3.35 -12.12 15.26
C ALA A 235 -2.54 -12.49 14.00
N VAL A 236 -2.76 -13.68 13.44
CA VAL A 236 -2.10 -14.14 12.21
C VAL A 236 -2.58 -13.38 10.97
N GLN A 237 -3.83 -12.92 10.96
CA GLN A 237 -4.40 -12.17 9.84
C GLN A 237 -3.80 -10.76 9.70
N HIS A 238 -3.15 -10.26 10.73
CA HIS A 238 -2.37 -9.02 10.65
C HIS A 238 -1.02 -9.18 9.96
N LEU A 239 -0.60 -10.42 9.64
CA LEU A 239 0.74 -10.69 9.12
C LEU A 239 0.74 -10.83 7.60
N VAL A 240 1.79 -10.30 6.99
CA VAL A 240 2.15 -10.48 5.58
C VAL A 240 3.62 -10.88 5.52
N ALA A 241 3.90 -12.04 4.93
CA ALA A 241 5.25 -12.55 4.75
C ALA A 241 5.70 -12.42 3.30
N GLY A 242 6.95 -12.01 3.09
CA GLY A 242 7.55 -11.88 1.76
C GLY A 242 8.94 -12.50 1.68
N LEU A 243 9.27 -12.97 0.49
CA LEU A 243 10.56 -13.55 0.14
C LEU A 243 11.01 -12.99 -1.21
N ASP A 244 12.20 -12.39 -1.26
CA ASP A 244 12.89 -12.03 -2.50
C ASP A 244 14.05 -12.99 -2.75
N ILE A 245 14.22 -13.36 -4.00
CA ILE A 245 15.36 -14.08 -4.55
C ILE A 245 16.10 -13.14 -5.49
N ILE A 246 17.16 -12.51 -5.01
CA ILE A 246 17.96 -11.52 -5.73
C ILE A 246 18.97 -12.28 -6.59
N LEU A 247 18.63 -12.50 -7.87
CA LEU A 247 19.47 -13.27 -8.80
C LEU A 247 20.71 -12.48 -9.24
N SER A 248 20.55 -11.16 -9.37
CA SER A 248 21.64 -10.21 -9.66
C SER A 248 21.23 -8.83 -9.15
N PRO A 249 22.14 -7.83 -9.16
CA PRO A 249 21.77 -6.44 -8.86
C PRO A 249 20.61 -5.90 -9.73
N GLN A 250 20.39 -6.50 -10.89
CA GLN A 250 19.39 -6.06 -11.86
C GLN A 250 18.11 -6.89 -11.85
N ILE A 251 18.14 -8.13 -11.33
CA ILE A 251 17.02 -9.08 -11.48
C ILE A 251 16.69 -9.69 -10.14
N TYR A 252 15.41 -9.60 -9.76
CA TYR A 252 14.87 -10.34 -8.63
C TYR A 252 13.60 -11.11 -9.00
N LEU A 253 13.31 -12.15 -8.24
CA LEU A 253 12.02 -12.82 -8.16
C LEU A 253 11.47 -12.62 -6.75
N ALA A 254 10.17 -12.42 -6.63
CA ALA A 254 9.52 -12.21 -5.35
C ALA A 254 8.31 -13.12 -5.19
N ALA A 255 8.08 -13.55 -3.96
CA ALA A 255 6.90 -14.29 -3.56
C ALA A 255 6.40 -13.76 -2.20
N GLY A 256 5.10 -13.71 -2.00
CA GLY A 256 4.50 -13.23 -0.78
C GLY A 256 3.28 -14.02 -0.38
N TYR A 257 2.94 -13.94 0.90
CA TYR A 257 1.74 -14.53 1.46
C TYR A 257 1.08 -13.55 2.42
N ASN A 258 -0.18 -13.23 2.14
CA ASN A 258 -1.01 -12.39 2.98
C ASN A 258 -2.05 -13.27 3.68
N PHE A 259 -1.90 -13.42 5.00
CA PHE A 259 -2.74 -14.31 5.79
C PHE A 259 -4.19 -13.83 5.87
N ARG A 260 -4.41 -12.51 5.95
CA ARG A 260 -5.75 -11.94 5.96
C ARG A 260 -6.47 -12.19 4.65
N ARG A 261 -5.82 -11.93 3.52
CA ARG A 261 -6.39 -12.13 2.19
C ARG A 261 -6.74 -13.62 1.94
N ALA A 262 -5.90 -14.54 2.44
CA ALA A 262 -6.17 -15.96 2.39
C ALA A 262 -7.45 -16.32 3.14
N GLU A 263 -7.71 -15.71 4.29
CA GLU A 263 -8.90 -15.96 5.12
C GLU A 263 -10.16 -15.31 4.56
N GLU A 264 -10.09 -14.03 4.17
CA GLU A 264 -11.23 -13.28 3.61
C GLU A 264 -11.76 -13.87 2.29
N MET A 265 -10.91 -14.58 1.54
CA MET A 265 -11.29 -15.21 0.27
C MET A 265 -11.64 -16.69 0.37
N LYS A 266 -11.82 -17.22 1.57
CA LYS A 266 -12.33 -18.58 1.77
C LYS A 266 -13.75 -18.68 1.26
N ILE A 267 -13.98 -19.59 0.31
CA ILE A 267 -15.32 -19.97 -0.13
C ILE A 267 -15.68 -21.21 0.68
N GLN A 268 -16.65 -21.09 1.58
CA GLN A 268 -17.22 -22.25 2.27
C GLN A 268 -18.01 -23.08 1.24
N SER A 269 -17.45 -24.20 0.81
CA SER A 269 -18.20 -25.21 0.06
C SER A 269 -19.02 -26.04 1.05
N SER A 270 -20.28 -26.31 0.73
CA SER A 270 -21.18 -27.12 1.55
C SER A 270 -20.85 -28.62 1.55
N ASP A 271 -19.86 -29.04 0.78
CA ASP A 271 -19.35 -30.42 0.75
C ASP A 271 -17.98 -30.46 1.44
N ASP A 272 -17.84 -31.38 2.37
CA ASP A 272 -16.76 -31.58 3.36
C ASP A 272 -15.33 -31.80 2.81
N ASP A 273 -15.03 -31.49 1.56
CA ASP A 273 -13.70 -31.69 0.99
C ASP A 273 -13.23 -30.47 0.19
N ASP A 274 -12.12 -29.92 0.65
CA ASP A 274 -11.24 -28.89 0.09
C ASP A 274 -11.59 -27.42 0.31
N ASP A 275 -11.05 -26.91 1.39
CA ASP A 275 -10.72 -25.47 1.58
C ASP A 275 -9.75 -24.97 0.48
N SER A 276 -10.27 -24.66 -0.69
CA SER A 276 -9.46 -24.28 -1.89
C SER A 276 -8.87 -22.88 -1.84
N SER A 277 -8.90 -22.21 -0.69
CA SER A 277 -8.63 -20.77 -0.57
C SER A 277 -7.20 -20.38 -0.19
N HIS A 278 -6.34 -21.29 0.22
CA HIS A 278 -4.95 -20.99 0.62
C HIS A 278 -4.14 -20.27 -0.48
N TRP A 279 -4.45 -20.49 -1.74
CA TRP A 279 -3.80 -19.83 -2.88
C TRP A 279 -4.21 -18.36 -3.03
N ALA A 280 -5.31 -17.91 -2.42
CA ALA A 280 -5.74 -16.52 -2.48
C ALA A 280 -4.78 -15.56 -1.75
N GLY A 281 -4.08 -16.04 -0.72
CA GLY A 281 -3.03 -15.29 -0.02
C GLY A 281 -1.73 -15.14 -0.79
N VAL A 282 -1.49 -15.98 -1.80
CA VAL A 282 -0.22 -16.03 -2.54
C VAL A 282 -0.12 -14.88 -3.54
N SER A 283 1.07 -14.31 -3.66
CA SER A 283 1.46 -13.37 -4.70
C SER A 283 2.86 -13.72 -5.20
N LEU A 284 3.12 -13.40 -6.47
CA LEU A 284 4.38 -13.66 -7.16
C LEU A 284 4.76 -12.44 -8.00
N GLY A 285 6.04 -12.23 -8.22
CA GLY A 285 6.49 -11.18 -9.11
C GLY A 285 7.95 -11.27 -9.48
N ALA A 286 8.34 -10.38 -10.36
CA ALA A 286 9.70 -10.24 -10.83
C ALA A 286 10.01 -8.77 -11.17
N GLY A 287 11.26 -8.39 -11.07
CA GLY A 287 11.71 -7.07 -11.47
C GLY A 287 13.02 -7.10 -12.23
N LEU A 288 13.12 -6.14 -13.14
CA LEU A 288 14.31 -5.80 -13.89
C LEU A 288 14.69 -4.35 -13.59
N GLN A 289 15.87 -4.13 -13.02
CA GLN A 289 16.38 -2.81 -12.63
C GLN A 289 17.67 -2.53 -13.43
N LEU A 290 17.53 -1.79 -14.52
CA LEU A 290 18.65 -1.24 -15.26
C LEU A 290 18.99 0.17 -14.73
N GLU A 291 20.13 0.72 -15.10
CA GLU A 291 20.57 2.02 -14.59
C GLU A 291 19.53 3.15 -14.77
N ARG A 292 18.86 3.20 -15.91
CA ARG A 292 17.86 4.22 -16.23
C ARG A 292 16.43 3.71 -16.38
N PHE A 293 16.27 2.44 -16.67
CA PHE A 293 14.96 1.85 -16.93
C PHE A 293 14.70 0.71 -15.97
N LYS A 294 13.52 0.73 -15.35
CA LYS A 294 13.09 -0.30 -14.40
C LYS A 294 11.73 -0.81 -14.80
N LEU A 295 11.55 -2.11 -14.65
CA LEU A 295 10.28 -2.79 -14.94
C LEU A 295 10.00 -3.79 -13.84
N HIS A 296 8.82 -3.71 -13.26
CA HIS A 296 8.37 -4.65 -12.25
C HIS A 296 6.99 -5.20 -12.64
N VAL A 297 6.76 -6.47 -12.39
CA VAL A 297 5.49 -7.13 -12.63
C VAL A 297 5.15 -8.02 -11.45
N ALA A 298 3.87 -8.00 -11.06
CA ALA A 298 3.35 -8.90 -10.04
C ALA A 298 2.01 -9.48 -10.43
N TYR A 299 1.77 -10.68 -9.91
CA TYR A 299 0.54 -11.42 -10.00
C TYR A 299 0.05 -11.72 -8.59
N ALA A 300 -1.18 -11.32 -8.31
CA ALA A 300 -1.82 -11.57 -7.02
C ALA A 300 -3.33 -11.67 -7.19
N ARG A 301 -4.03 -12.08 -6.13
CA ARG A 301 -5.47 -12.15 -6.11
C ARG A 301 -5.98 -11.17 -5.06
N TYR A 302 -6.70 -10.14 -5.50
CA TYR A 302 -7.31 -9.11 -4.63
C TYR A 302 -8.83 -9.19 -4.60
N HIS A 303 -9.42 -10.09 -5.37
CA HIS A 303 -10.85 -10.39 -5.37
C HIS A 303 -11.09 -11.88 -5.61
N VAL A 304 -12.18 -12.43 -5.05
CA VAL A 304 -12.49 -13.88 -5.14
C VAL A 304 -12.71 -14.37 -6.57
N SER A 305 -13.23 -13.51 -7.45
CA SER A 305 -13.57 -13.87 -8.83
C SER A 305 -12.48 -13.59 -9.85
N SER A 306 -11.42 -12.83 -9.49
CA SER A 306 -10.45 -12.35 -10.49
C SER A 306 -9.02 -12.31 -9.97
N TYR A 307 -8.09 -12.41 -10.91
CA TYR A 307 -6.67 -12.19 -10.69
C TYR A 307 -6.30 -10.76 -11.06
N SER A 308 -5.31 -10.22 -10.38
CA SER A 308 -4.77 -8.90 -10.63
C SER A 308 -3.33 -9.00 -11.13
N LEU A 309 -3.03 -8.22 -12.17
CA LEU A 309 -1.69 -7.99 -12.66
C LEU A 309 -1.30 -6.55 -12.32
N VAL A 310 -0.14 -6.38 -11.71
CA VAL A 310 0.42 -5.08 -11.35
C VAL A 310 1.70 -4.87 -12.14
N PHE A 311 1.80 -3.72 -12.80
CA PHE A 311 2.95 -3.32 -13.61
C PHE A 311 3.46 -1.98 -13.14
N ASN A 312 4.77 -1.87 -12.97
CA ASN A 312 5.43 -0.58 -12.80
C ASN A 312 6.55 -0.44 -13.83
N THR A 313 6.67 0.73 -14.40
CA THR A 313 7.81 1.10 -15.22
C THR A 313 8.36 2.44 -14.78
N ALA A 314 9.66 2.54 -14.61
CA ALA A 314 10.30 3.79 -14.20
C ALA A 314 11.46 4.15 -15.12
N TYR A 315 11.67 5.46 -15.27
CA TYR A 315 12.77 6.03 -16.03
C TYR A 315 13.47 7.12 -15.23
N CYS A 316 14.80 7.01 -15.10
CA CYS A 316 15.68 8.01 -14.49
C CYS A 316 16.31 8.89 -15.58
N PHE A 317 16.09 10.20 -15.48
CA PHE A 317 16.55 11.19 -16.48
C PHE A 317 18.04 11.55 -16.35
#